data_ab773d213ca7b84867b326664db0330a
#
_entry.id   ab773d213ca7b84867b326664db0330a
#
_cell.length_a   1.000
_cell.length_b   1.000
_cell.length_c   1.000
_cell.angle_alpha   90.00
_cell.angle_beta   90.00
_cell.angle_gamma   90.00
#
_symmetry.space_group_name_H-M   'P 1'
#
loop_
_entity.id
_entity.type
_entity.pdbx_description
1 polymer ?
#
loop_
_entity_poly.entity_id
_entity_poly.type
_entity_poly.pdbx_seq_one_letter_code
_entity_poly.pdbx_strand_id
1 'polypeptide(L)'
;MKFLNPTALIATLGLAATLPVLAATKAEQEAEYYPISTLPVPEGVVLEAGAIQVLPHQRIAVSTRLGEIWFVDNAFDKDPSKAKFSRFASGLHEVLGLTTRGDGWIYATQRGELTRIKDTNNDGRADLFETVADSWGINGDYHEYAFGSKFDRDGNIWVILCLTGSFTSENPYRGWALRITPEGKTIPTTSGLRSPGGIATNHLGDLFYTDNQGPWNGTCWLKHLKPGGFVGNPTGNRWYEKAANMGPRPKDPTSNSRIPIERAKIPEFVPPAIGFPYNKMGQSASGIQNDGTAGKFGPFQNQLFVGDQTWSTVMRVYLEQVNGVYQGACFPFREGFDSGTLSLELASDGTMFVGGTDRGWGARGGKPFALQRLNWSGKTPFEIHEMHVKPDGFELTFTEPVDPETAGKVESYQFRTFTYIYQANYGSPEVDATTPPIESVTVAADGRSVRLKTALNLGHLHELKPTGVRSKSGRPLLHPLAYYTLNEIPR
;
A
#
# COMPACT_ATOMS: atom_id res chain seq x y z
N MET A 1 -80.46 -50.00 -1.38
CA MET A 1 -79.08 -50.09 -0.89
C MET A 1 -78.30 -48.90 -1.44
N LYS A 2 -78.03 -47.86 -0.55
CA LYS A 2 -77.30 -46.65 -0.89
C LYS A 2 -75.86 -46.81 -0.33
N PHE A 3 -74.86 -46.78 -1.21
CA PHE A 3 -73.48 -46.74 -0.79
C PHE A 3 -73.03 -45.26 -0.57
N LEU A 4 -72.56 -44.94 0.63
CA LEU A 4 -71.92 -43.68 1.02
C LEU A 4 -70.45 -43.74 0.65
N ASN A 5 -69.99 -42.73 -0.09
CA ASN A 5 -68.56 -42.49 -0.35
C ASN A 5 -67.97 -41.63 0.79
N PRO A 6 -66.83 -41.98 1.35
CA PRO A 6 -66.13 -41.10 2.26
C PRO A 6 -65.15 -40.21 1.48
N THR A 7 -65.37 -38.87 1.62
CA THR A 7 -64.43 -37.82 1.12
C THR A 7 -63.24 -37.75 2.04
N ALA A 8 -62.05 -38.09 1.55
CA ALA A 8 -60.77 -37.91 2.26
C ALA A 8 -60.33 -36.46 2.10
N LEU A 9 -60.16 -35.75 3.23
CA LEU A 9 -59.61 -34.42 3.32
C LEU A 9 -58.08 -34.53 3.35
N ILE A 10 -57.37 -34.15 2.25
CA ILE A 10 -55.92 -34.11 2.21
C ILE A 10 -55.50 -32.73 2.73
N ALA A 11 -54.95 -32.71 3.95
CA ALA A 11 -54.28 -31.52 4.52
C ALA A 11 -52.86 -31.41 3.93
N THR A 12 -52.63 -30.48 3.02
CA THR A 12 -51.31 -30.13 2.53
C THR A 12 -50.58 -29.29 3.58
N LEU A 13 -49.66 -29.90 4.32
CA LEU A 13 -48.66 -29.14 5.12
C LEU A 13 -47.66 -28.49 4.16
N GLY A 14 -47.75 -27.18 4.03
CA GLY A 14 -46.75 -26.37 3.36
C GLY A 14 -45.48 -26.30 4.21
N LEU A 15 -44.45 -27.04 3.87
CA LEU A 15 -43.09 -26.84 4.43
C LEU A 15 -42.53 -25.53 3.86
N ALA A 16 -42.54 -24.46 4.65
CA ALA A 16 -41.77 -23.25 4.35
C ALA A 16 -40.28 -23.58 4.50
N ALA A 17 -39.61 -23.87 3.40
CA ALA A 17 -38.16 -23.99 3.37
C ALA A 17 -37.53 -22.62 3.61
N THR A 18 -37.06 -22.38 4.80
CA THR A 18 -36.19 -21.23 5.09
C THR A 18 -34.86 -21.46 4.40
N LEU A 19 -34.62 -20.80 3.27
CA LEU A 19 -33.32 -20.75 2.64
C LEU A 19 -32.30 -20.14 3.66
N PRO A 20 -31.13 -20.79 3.86
CA PRO A 20 -30.11 -20.20 4.71
C PRO A 20 -29.68 -18.87 4.09
N VAL A 21 -29.83 -17.78 4.85
CA VAL A 21 -29.22 -16.48 4.50
C VAL A 21 -27.71 -16.70 4.58
N LEU A 22 -27.06 -16.78 3.44
CA LEU A 22 -25.59 -16.80 3.39
C LEU A 22 -25.06 -15.53 4.05
N ALA A 23 -24.13 -15.69 4.99
CA ALA A 23 -23.48 -14.55 5.61
C ALA A 23 -22.75 -13.72 4.54
N ALA A 24 -22.88 -12.39 4.59
CA ALA A 24 -22.22 -11.49 3.65
C ALA A 24 -20.71 -11.73 3.67
N THR A 25 -20.11 -11.78 2.48
CA THR A 25 -18.65 -11.87 2.32
C THR A 25 -17.98 -10.63 2.91
N LYS A 26 -16.66 -10.69 3.13
CA LYS A 26 -15.90 -9.54 3.63
C LYS A 26 -16.00 -8.35 2.68
N ALA A 27 -15.81 -8.58 1.38
CA ALA A 27 -15.93 -7.56 0.35
C ALA A 27 -17.32 -6.88 0.34
N GLU A 28 -18.40 -7.62 0.57
CA GLU A 28 -19.76 -7.04 0.69
C GLU A 28 -19.93 -6.21 1.95
N GLN A 29 -19.37 -6.63 3.09
CA GLN A 29 -19.40 -5.85 4.34
C GLN A 29 -18.62 -4.52 4.18
N GLU A 30 -17.45 -4.56 3.56
CA GLU A 30 -16.62 -3.39 3.28
C GLU A 30 -17.29 -2.44 2.27
N ALA A 31 -18.04 -2.96 1.29
CA ALA A 31 -18.74 -2.19 0.27
C ALA A 31 -19.83 -1.27 0.86
N GLU A 32 -20.35 -1.55 2.06
CA GLU A 32 -21.26 -0.66 2.76
C GLU A 32 -20.62 0.71 3.08
N TYR A 33 -19.31 0.70 3.33
CA TYR A 33 -18.53 1.88 3.72
C TYR A 33 -17.74 2.46 2.55
N TYR A 34 -17.17 1.59 1.71
CA TYR A 34 -16.32 1.96 0.59
C TYR A 34 -16.71 1.18 -0.67
N PRO A 35 -17.79 1.55 -1.37
CA PRO A 35 -18.19 0.91 -2.61
C PRO A 35 -17.15 1.11 -3.70
N ILE A 36 -16.89 0.05 -4.49
CA ILE A 36 -16.06 0.08 -5.69
C ILE A 36 -16.94 0.33 -6.90
N SER A 37 -16.52 1.22 -7.79
CA SER A 37 -17.11 1.39 -9.12
C SER A 37 -16.03 1.26 -10.21
N THR A 38 -16.37 0.59 -11.32
CA THR A 38 -15.44 0.32 -12.41
C THR A 38 -15.69 1.30 -13.56
N LEU A 39 -14.63 2.00 -14.01
CA LEU A 39 -14.66 2.81 -15.22
C LEU A 39 -14.49 1.87 -16.42
N PRO A 40 -15.44 1.88 -17.39
CA PRO A 40 -15.39 0.95 -18.52
C PRO A 40 -14.25 1.33 -19.47
N VAL A 41 -13.22 0.49 -19.50
CA VAL A 41 -12.12 0.64 -20.46
C VAL A 41 -12.64 0.29 -21.85
N PRO A 42 -12.39 1.13 -22.89
CA PRO A 42 -12.85 0.87 -24.25
C PRO A 42 -12.32 -0.45 -24.81
N GLU A 43 -13.11 -1.08 -25.69
CA GLU A 43 -12.69 -2.27 -26.40
C GLU A 43 -11.40 -2.03 -27.21
N GLY A 44 -10.47 -2.98 -27.17
CA GLY A 44 -9.16 -2.89 -27.82
C GLY A 44 -8.10 -2.09 -27.07
N VAL A 45 -8.43 -1.44 -25.93
CA VAL A 45 -7.47 -0.79 -25.04
C VAL A 45 -6.99 -1.74 -23.98
N VAL A 46 -5.68 -1.97 -23.90
CA VAL A 46 -5.04 -2.73 -22.83
C VAL A 46 -4.52 -1.74 -21.78
N LEU A 47 -5.31 -1.52 -20.72
CA LEU A 47 -5.04 -0.48 -19.72
C LEU A 47 -4.29 -1.03 -18.49
N GLU A 48 -3.25 -1.78 -18.65
CA GLU A 48 -2.40 -2.23 -17.55
C GLU A 48 -1.81 -1.02 -16.80
N ALA A 49 -2.58 -0.44 -15.87
CA ALA A 49 -2.30 0.86 -15.28
C ALA A 49 -1.00 0.85 -14.46
N GLY A 50 0.05 1.51 -14.96
CA GLY A 50 1.33 1.67 -14.28
C GLY A 50 1.32 2.78 -13.23
N ALA A 51 0.71 3.92 -13.57
CA ALA A 51 0.51 5.05 -12.64
C ALA A 51 -0.75 5.83 -13.01
N ILE A 52 -1.29 6.55 -12.04
CA ILE A 52 -2.44 7.45 -12.20
C ILE A 52 -2.05 8.82 -11.66
N GLN A 53 -2.47 9.89 -12.34
CA GLN A 53 -2.30 11.28 -11.91
C GLN A 53 -3.59 12.05 -12.11
N VAL A 54 -4.08 12.66 -11.05
CA VAL A 54 -5.23 13.59 -11.11
C VAL A 54 -4.81 14.86 -11.84
N LEU A 55 -5.62 15.27 -12.80
CA LEU A 55 -5.47 16.49 -13.60
C LEU A 55 -6.65 17.46 -13.34
N PRO A 56 -6.53 18.74 -13.73
CA PRO A 56 -7.66 19.68 -13.69
C PRO A 56 -8.89 19.17 -14.48
N HIS A 57 -10.07 19.79 -14.21
CA HIS A 57 -11.32 19.56 -14.93
C HIS A 57 -11.87 18.12 -14.84
N GLN A 58 -11.78 17.48 -13.67
CA GLN A 58 -12.28 16.11 -13.43
C GLN A 58 -11.68 15.06 -14.38
N ARG A 59 -10.44 15.26 -14.78
CA ARG A 59 -9.66 14.37 -15.62
C ARG A 59 -8.62 13.64 -14.80
N ILE A 60 -8.26 12.44 -15.23
CA ILE A 60 -7.06 11.74 -14.79
C ILE A 60 -6.19 11.38 -16.00
N ALA A 61 -4.89 11.30 -15.78
CA ALA A 61 -3.95 10.63 -16.68
C ALA A 61 -3.66 9.23 -16.11
N VAL A 62 -3.67 8.23 -17.01
CA VAL A 62 -3.33 6.84 -16.67
C VAL A 62 -2.23 6.39 -17.60
N SER A 63 -1.07 6.03 -17.08
CA SER A 63 -0.02 5.38 -17.88
C SER A 63 -0.22 3.88 -17.93
N THR A 64 0.27 3.26 -19.00
CA THR A 64 0.19 1.82 -19.18
C THR A 64 1.56 1.17 -19.18
N ARG A 65 1.60 -0.11 -18.80
CA ARG A 65 2.82 -0.92 -18.92
C ARG A 65 3.24 -1.17 -20.39
N LEU A 66 2.35 -0.87 -21.33
CA LEU A 66 2.65 -0.92 -22.77
C LEU A 66 3.30 0.37 -23.30
N GLY A 67 3.49 1.39 -22.44
CA GLY A 67 4.13 2.65 -22.82
C GLY A 67 3.20 3.66 -23.46
N GLU A 68 1.95 3.68 -23.04
CA GLU A 68 0.96 4.70 -23.43
C GLU A 68 0.57 5.54 -22.22
N ILE A 69 0.10 6.76 -22.48
CA ILE A 69 -0.61 7.59 -21.48
C ILE A 69 -1.99 7.90 -22.05
N TRP A 70 -3.01 7.62 -21.28
CA TRP A 70 -4.40 7.88 -21.60
C TRP A 70 -4.96 8.96 -20.70
N PHE A 71 -5.69 9.92 -21.26
CA PHE A 71 -6.55 10.81 -20.50
C PHE A 71 -7.92 10.20 -20.35
N VAL A 72 -8.50 10.35 -19.16
CA VAL A 72 -9.87 9.91 -18.87
C VAL A 72 -10.65 11.11 -18.37
N ASP A 73 -11.48 11.65 -19.25
CA ASP A 73 -12.41 12.73 -18.94
C ASP A 73 -13.63 12.18 -18.21
N ASN A 74 -14.29 13.00 -17.40
CA ASN A 74 -15.43 12.63 -16.58
C ASN A 74 -15.15 11.44 -15.62
N ALA A 75 -13.88 11.24 -15.24
CA ALA A 75 -13.49 10.15 -14.38
C ALA A 75 -14.14 10.19 -12.99
N PHE A 76 -14.63 11.37 -12.58
CA PHE A 76 -15.28 11.63 -11.29
C PHE A 76 -16.82 11.63 -11.37
N ASP A 77 -17.42 11.52 -12.58
CA ASP A 77 -18.89 11.48 -12.71
C ASP A 77 -19.48 10.33 -11.91
N LYS A 78 -20.61 10.55 -11.24
CA LYS A 78 -21.32 9.51 -10.46
C LYS A 78 -21.64 8.28 -11.29
N ASP A 79 -21.94 8.47 -12.58
CA ASP A 79 -22.13 7.41 -13.55
C ASP A 79 -20.79 7.09 -14.25
N PRO A 80 -20.13 5.97 -13.90
CA PRO A 80 -18.83 5.62 -14.47
C PRO A 80 -18.87 5.39 -15.99
N SER A 81 -20.04 5.14 -16.59
CA SER A 81 -20.19 4.95 -18.02
C SER A 81 -19.91 6.22 -18.84
N LYS A 82 -19.89 7.38 -18.18
CA LYS A 82 -19.57 8.67 -18.83
C LYS A 82 -18.07 8.92 -18.98
N ALA A 83 -17.21 8.07 -18.42
CA ALA A 83 -15.77 8.18 -18.58
C ALA A 83 -15.38 8.07 -20.08
N LYS A 84 -14.58 9.03 -20.56
CA LYS A 84 -14.13 9.08 -21.96
C LYS A 84 -12.62 8.98 -22.02
N PHE A 85 -12.13 7.96 -22.71
CA PHE A 85 -10.72 7.70 -22.86
C PHE A 85 -10.19 8.30 -24.17
N SER A 86 -9.08 9.02 -24.10
CA SER A 86 -8.33 9.51 -25.24
C SER A 86 -6.84 9.24 -25.03
N ARG A 87 -6.16 8.71 -26.07
CA ARG A 87 -4.73 8.44 -25.98
C ARG A 87 -3.95 9.73 -26.16
N PHE A 88 -3.25 10.14 -25.10
CA PHE A 88 -2.42 11.35 -25.05
C PHE A 88 -1.02 11.11 -25.59
N ALA A 89 -0.35 10.03 -25.20
CA ALA A 89 1.01 9.70 -25.63
C ALA A 89 1.18 8.20 -25.87
N SER A 90 2.17 7.82 -26.68
CA SER A 90 2.55 6.44 -26.94
C SER A 90 4.03 6.34 -27.30
N GLY A 91 4.59 5.10 -27.35
CA GLY A 91 6.00 4.87 -27.67
C GLY A 91 6.95 5.02 -26.49
N LEU A 92 6.41 5.10 -25.27
CA LEU A 92 7.18 5.14 -24.03
C LEU A 92 7.55 3.72 -23.58
N HIS A 93 8.48 3.61 -22.62
CA HIS A 93 8.96 2.32 -22.14
C HIS A 93 8.47 2.02 -20.71
N GLU A 94 7.30 1.36 -20.58
CA GLU A 94 6.72 0.87 -19.33
C GLU A 94 6.70 1.93 -18.23
N VAL A 95 5.74 2.87 -18.34
CA VAL A 95 5.65 4.03 -17.44
C VAL A 95 5.03 3.64 -16.11
N LEU A 96 5.84 3.62 -15.02
CA LEU A 96 5.44 3.27 -13.67
C LEU A 96 5.46 4.47 -12.69
N GLY A 97 5.41 5.67 -13.23
CA GLY A 97 5.27 6.90 -12.45
C GLY A 97 4.80 8.04 -13.31
N LEU A 98 3.81 8.78 -12.81
CA LEU A 98 3.31 10.02 -13.40
C LEU A 98 3.23 11.12 -12.35
N THR A 99 3.56 12.34 -12.74
CA THR A 99 3.28 13.54 -11.95
C THR A 99 3.21 14.79 -12.83
N THR A 100 2.67 15.89 -12.29
CA THR A 100 2.62 17.19 -12.96
C THR A 100 2.81 18.32 -11.94
N ARG A 101 3.38 19.43 -12.40
CA ARG A 101 3.45 20.69 -11.62
C ARG A 101 2.27 21.62 -11.89
N GLY A 102 1.35 21.24 -12.78
CA GLY A 102 0.27 22.12 -13.26
C GLY A 102 0.72 23.17 -14.30
N ASP A 103 1.92 23.01 -14.83
CA ASP A 103 2.54 23.87 -15.86
C ASP A 103 2.34 23.39 -17.29
N GLY A 104 1.45 22.40 -17.46
CA GLY A 104 1.16 21.75 -18.74
C GLY A 104 2.12 20.62 -19.09
N TRP A 105 3.15 20.35 -18.28
CA TRP A 105 4.01 19.19 -18.42
C TRP A 105 3.52 18.00 -17.61
N ILE A 106 3.61 16.81 -18.20
CA ILE A 106 3.49 15.53 -17.51
C ILE A 106 4.87 14.91 -17.43
N TYR A 107 5.30 14.55 -16.23
CA TYR A 107 6.56 13.84 -15.99
C TYR A 107 6.27 12.35 -15.87
N ALA A 108 6.94 11.55 -16.70
CA ALA A 108 6.77 10.09 -16.79
C ALA A 108 8.08 9.38 -16.44
N THR A 109 8.04 8.56 -15.40
CA THR A 109 9.16 7.66 -15.08
C THR A 109 9.04 6.41 -15.92
N GLN A 110 10.00 6.21 -16.82
CA GLN A 110 10.18 5.05 -17.66
C GLN A 110 11.30 4.16 -17.13
N ARG A 111 11.49 2.95 -17.69
CA ARG A 111 12.55 2.02 -17.26
C ARG A 111 13.95 2.65 -17.27
N GLY A 112 14.29 3.43 -18.28
CA GLY A 112 15.62 3.98 -18.50
C GLY A 112 15.76 5.47 -18.26
N GLU A 113 14.66 6.20 -18.11
CA GLU A 113 14.71 7.66 -18.00
C GLU A 113 13.48 8.27 -17.30
N LEU A 114 13.64 9.50 -16.86
CA LEU A 114 12.55 10.42 -16.53
C LEU A 114 12.34 11.35 -17.74
N THR A 115 11.16 11.31 -18.33
CA THR A 115 10.77 12.12 -19.49
C THR A 115 9.70 13.11 -19.08
N ARG A 116 9.75 14.35 -19.60
CA ARG A 116 8.59 15.27 -19.54
C ARG A 116 7.95 15.40 -20.91
N ILE A 117 6.64 15.51 -20.91
CA ILE A 117 5.81 15.37 -22.10
C ILE A 117 4.79 16.49 -22.13
N LYS A 118 4.55 17.08 -23.30
CA LYS A 118 3.61 18.19 -23.48
C LYS A 118 2.88 18.11 -24.81
N ASP A 119 1.65 18.59 -24.82
CA ASP A 119 0.87 18.96 -25.98
C ASP A 119 1.05 20.48 -26.23
N THR A 120 1.76 20.90 -27.27
CA THR A 120 2.07 22.29 -27.51
C THR A 120 1.07 22.95 -28.45
N ASN A 121 0.34 22.16 -29.24
CA ASN A 121 -0.63 22.64 -30.23
C ASN A 121 -2.09 22.56 -29.75
N ASN A 122 -2.33 21.96 -28.55
CA ASN A 122 -3.63 21.76 -27.89
C ASN A 122 -4.61 20.89 -28.70
N ASP A 123 -4.11 19.88 -29.41
CA ASP A 123 -4.95 18.91 -30.11
C ASP A 123 -5.34 17.68 -29.27
N GLY A 124 -4.87 17.63 -28.03
CA GLY A 124 -5.12 16.55 -27.08
C GLY A 124 -4.12 15.39 -27.17
N ARG A 125 -3.04 15.56 -27.95
CA ARG A 125 -1.96 14.59 -28.09
C ARG A 125 -0.61 15.23 -27.81
N ALA A 126 0.28 14.48 -27.19
CA ALA A 126 1.63 14.95 -26.95
C ALA A 126 2.43 15.03 -28.27
N ASP A 127 3.07 16.16 -28.46
CA ASP A 127 3.94 16.45 -29.64
C ASP A 127 5.37 16.86 -29.22
N LEU A 128 5.62 17.04 -27.89
CA LEU A 128 6.93 17.38 -27.38
C LEU A 128 7.32 16.41 -26.24
N PHE A 129 8.46 15.75 -26.41
CA PHE A 129 9.04 14.79 -25.46
C PHE A 129 10.48 15.22 -25.16
N GLU A 130 10.80 15.42 -23.88
CA GLU A 130 12.13 15.82 -23.45
C GLU A 130 12.63 14.93 -22.33
N THR A 131 13.82 14.34 -22.48
CA THR A 131 14.51 13.61 -21.43
C THR A 131 14.95 14.59 -20.34
N VAL A 132 14.51 14.36 -19.10
CA VAL A 132 14.91 15.14 -17.92
C VAL A 132 16.13 14.53 -17.27
N ALA A 133 16.18 13.19 -17.14
CA ALA A 133 17.31 12.45 -16.59
C ALA A 133 17.30 11.00 -17.08
N ASP A 134 18.48 10.46 -17.43
CA ASP A 134 18.70 9.11 -17.98
C ASP A 134 19.90 8.39 -17.32
N SER A 135 20.31 8.81 -16.16
CA SER A 135 21.60 8.42 -15.54
C SER A 135 21.65 6.97 -15.03
N TRP A 136 20.55 6.21 -15.09
CA TRP A 136 20.52 4.80 -14.62
C TRP A 136 20.48 3.75 -15.75
N GLY A 137 19.97 4.06 -16.93
CA GLY A 137 19.95 3.15 -18.08
C GLY A 137 19.21 1.82 -17.87
N ILE A 138 19.27 0.99 -18.91
CA ILE A 138 18.75 -0.39 -18.92
C ILE A 138 19.68 -1.32 -19.70
N ASN A 139 19.68 -2.64 -19.39
CA ASN A 139 20.38 -3.68 -20.13
C ASN A 139 19.45 -4.78 -20.68
N GLY A 140 18.12 -4.65 -20.45
CA GLY A 140 17.12 -5.61 -20.93
C GLY A 140 16.70 -6.68 -19.91
N ASP A 141 17.14 -6.59 -18.66
CA ASP A 141 16.61 -7.46 -17.59
C ASP A 141 15.13 -7.17 -17.35
N TYR A 142 14.31 -8.22 -17.21
CA TYR A 142 12.88 -8.10 -17.00
C TYR A 142 12.50 -7.23 -15.78
N HIS A 143 13.27 -7.34 -14.70
CA HIS A 143 13.02 -6.65 -13.44
C HIS A 143 13.68 -5.26 -13.32
N GLU A 144 14.20 -4.69 -14.37
CA GLU A 144 14.75 -3.32 -14.36
C GLU A 144 13.67 -2.24 -14.29
N TYR A 145 12.67 -2.42 -13.44
CA TYR A 145 11.62 -1.43 -13.22
C TYR A 145 12.17 -0.15 -12.60
N ALA A 146 11.56 0.98 -12.96
CA ALA A 146 11.74 2.27 -12.32
C ALA A 146 10.36 2.80 -11.92
N PHE A 147 10.14 2.94 -10.63
CA PHE A 147 8.93 3.55 -10.10
C PHE A 147 9.19 4.98 -9.67
N GLY A 148 8.19 5.80 -9.68
CA GLY A 148 8.37 7.17 -9.22
C GLY A 148 7.20 8.03 -9.53
N SER A 149 7.53 9.10 -9.82
CA SER A 149 7.43 10.53 -10.00
C SER A 149 6.67 11.12 -8.83
N LYS A 150 7.30 11.21 -7.67
CA LYS A 150 6.77 11.99 -6.54
C LYS A 150 7.71 13.17 -6.24
N PHE A 151 7.11 14.36 -6.06
CA PHE A 151 7.84 15.55 -5.63
C PHE A 151 8.16 15.51 -4.15
N ASP A 152 9.37 15.96 -3.81
CA ASP A 152 9.68 16.37 -2.44
C ASP A 152 9.33 17.87 -2.23
N ARG A 153 9.56 18.36 -1.01
CA ARG A 153 9.28 19.75 -0.65
C ARG A 153 10.14 20.78 -1.41
N ASP A 154 11.30 20.35 -1.89
CA ASP A 154 12.24 21.20 -2.65
C ASP A 154 11.93 21.16 -4.15
N GLY A 155 10.90 20.41 -4.56
CA GLY A 155 10.46 20.28 -5.95
C GLY A 155 11.31 19.33 -6.79
N ASN A 156 12.15 18.49 -6.17
CA ASN A 156 12.81 17.41 -6.89
C ASN A 156 11.84 16.25 -7.13
N ILE A 157 12.06 15.50 -8.20
CA ILE A 157 11.32 14.26 -8.49
C ILE A 157 12.12 13.07 -7.96
N TRP A 158 11.46 12.21 -7.20
CA TRP A 158 12.06 10.96 -6.74
C TRP A 158 11.70 9.80 -7.65
N VAL A 159 12.74 9.00 -7.97
CA VAL A 159 12.67 7.76 -8.74
C VAL A 159 13.33 6.65 -7.94
N ILE A 160 12.71 5.47 -7.90
CA ILE A 160 13.21 4.30 -7.19
C ILE A 160 13.42 3.14 -8.16
N LEU A 161 14.60 2.53 -8.11
CA LEU A 161 15.05 1.54 -9.08
C LEU A 161 15.03 0.13 -8.51
N CYS A 162 14.37 -0.78 -9.20
CA CYS A 162 14.31 -2.18 -8.82
C CYS A 162 15.66 -2.88 -9.06
N LEU A 163 16.03 -3.74 -8.11
CA LEU A 163 17.22 -4.60 -8.18
C LEU A 163 16.87 -6.06 -8.49
N THR A 164 15.63 -6.50 -8.24
CA THR A 164 15.21 -7.89 -8.44
C THR A 164 15.44 -8.33 -9.88
N GLY A 165 16.17 -9.44 -10.07
CA GLY A 165 16.56 -9.92 -11.39
C GLY A 165 17.78 -9.20 -11.97
N SER A 166 18.15 -8.03 -11.44
CA SER A 166 19.26 -7.21 -11.93
C SER A 166 20.48 -7.22 -11.01
N PHE A 167 20.69 -8.29 -10.25
CA PHE A 167 21.81 -8.40 -9.30
C PHE A 167 23.18 -8.26 -9.95
N THR A 168 23.29 -8.63 -11.23
CA THR A 168 24.50 -8.54 -12.02
C THR A 168 24.47 -7.39 -13.04
N SER A 169 23.43 -6.56 -13.05
CA SER A 169 23.33 -5.44 -13.98
C SER A 169 24.49 -4.46 -13.82
N GLU A 170 25.08 -4.08 -14.93
CA GLU A 170 26.14 -3.05 -15.00
C GLU A 170 25.56 -1.63 -15.02
N ASN A 171 24.24 -1.48 -15.11
CA ASN A 171 23.58 -0.17 -15.07
C ASN A 171 23.64 0.43 -13.67
N PRO A 172 24.02 1.72 -13.57
CA PRO A 172 24.18 2.37 -12.29
C PRO A 172 22.88 2.42 -11.48
N TYR A 173 23.04 2.47 -10.16
CA TYR A 173 22.00 2.77 -9.17
C TYR A 173 20.84 1.79 -9.10
N ARG A 174 20.91 0.59 -9.70
CA ARG A 174 19.91 -0.45 -9.43
C ARG A 174 19.91 -0.80 -7.93
N GLY A 175 18.71 -0.77 -7.31
CA GLY A 175 18.52 -0.88 -5.86
C GLY A 175 18.73 0.43 -5.10
N TRP A 176 18.52 1.59 -5.75
CA TRP A 176 18.66 2.92 -5.16
C TRP A 176 17.42 3.78 -5.38
N ALA A 177 17.25 4.76 -4.49
CA ALA A 177 16.38 5.92 -4.71
C ALA A 177 17.22 7.10 -5.19
N LEU A 178 16.75 7.73 -6.24
CA LEU A 178 17.37 8.89 -6.89
C LEU A 178 16.46 10.10 -6.74
N ARG A 179 17.04 11.24 -6.49
CA ARG A 179 16.40 12.54 -6.47
C ARG A 179 16.86 13.34 -7.69
N ILE A 180 15.92 13.79 -8.51
CA ILE A 180 16.18 14.51 -9.75
C ILE A 180 15.76 15.96 -9.57
N THR A 181 16.71 16.88 -9.68
CA THR A 181 16.43 18.31 -9.50
C THR A 181 15.60 18.86 -10.66
N PRO A 182 14.99 20.04 -10.54
CA PRO A 182 14.28 20.69 -11.64
C PRO A 182 15.14 20.88 -12.91
N GLU A 183 16.47 20.98 -12.75
CA GLU A 183 17.44 21.13 -13.85
C GLU A 183 17.88 19.77 -14.44
N GLY A 184 17.32 18.65 -13.95
CA GLY A 184 17.63 17.30 -14.45
C GLY A 184 18.86 16.63 -13.81
N LYS A 185 19.48 17.27 -12.77
CA LYS A 185 20.62 16.65 -12.07
C LYS A 185 20.15 15.48 -11.21
N THR A 186 20.71 14.31 -11.45
CA THR A 186 20.47 13.11 -10.62
C THR A 186 21.33 13.10 -9.38
N ILE A 187 20.70 12.92 -8.22
CA ILE A 187 21.35 12.86 -6.91
C ILE A 187 21.00 11.50 -6.28
N PRO A 188 21.94 10.55 -6.18
CA PRO A 188 21.77 9.32 -5.38
C PRO A 188 21.45 9.68 -3.94
N THR A 189 20.41 9.06 -3.35
CA THR A 189 19.88 9.57 -2.07
C THR A 189 19.69 8.48 -1.02
N THR A 190 19.24 7.28 -1.38
CA THR A 190 19.05 6.15 -0.45
C THR A 190 19.42 4.86 -1.16
N SER A 191 20.18 3.99 -0.49
CA SER A 191 20.61 2.71 -1.04
C SER A 191 19.89 1.53 -0.38
N GLY A 192 19.99 0.35 -0.97
CA GLY A 192 19.56 -0.89 -0.34
C GLY A 192 18.11 -1.28 -0.64
N LEU A 193 17.51 -0.72 -1.69
CA LEU A 193 16.21 -1.16 -2.19
C LEU A 193 16.35 -2.54 -2.88
N ARG A 194 15.27 -3.32 -2.84
CA ARG A 194 15.21 -4.61 -3.55
C ARG A 194 14.24 -4.59 -4.72
N SER A 195 12.94 -4.58 -4.42
CA SER A 195 11.87 -4.69 -5.41
C SER A 195 10.73 -3.74 -5.07
N PRO A 196 10.91 -2.45 -5.36
CA PRO A 196 9.88 -1.44 -5.12
C PRO A 196 8.60 -1.74 -5.91
N GLY A 197 7.45 -1.35 -5.34
CA GLY A 197 6.13 -1.44 -5.98
C GLY A 197 5.38 -0.12 -6.01
N GLY A 198 5.81 0.88 -5.24
CA GLY A 198 5.22 2.21 -5.20
C GLY A 198 5.97 3.16 -4.27
N ILE A 199 5.74 4.46 -4.45
CA ILE A 199 6.35 5.55 -3.66
C ILE A 199 5.30 6.62 -3.36
N ALA A 200 5.30 7.15 -2.14
CA ALA A 200 4.49 8.30 -1.74
C ALA A 200 5.10 9.07 -0.57
N THR A 201 4.59 10.28 -0.32
CA THR A 201 4.86 11.02 0.90
C THR A 201 3.81 10.70 1.96
N ASN A 202 4.20 10.76 3.25
CA ASN A 202 3.24 10.87 4.35
C ASN A 202 2.75 12.33 4.49
N HIS A 203 1.87 12.59 5.46
CA HIS A 203 1.35 13.93 5.75
C HIS A 203 2.42 14.93 6.20
N LEU A 204 3.57 14.44 6.68
CA LEU A 204 4.72 15.27 7.04
C LEU A 204 5.65 15.54 5.85
N GLY A 205 5.39 14.97 4.67
CA GLY A 205 6.19 15.10 3.45
C GLY A 205 7.43 14.20 3.40
N ASP A 206 7.59 13.26 4.33
CA ASP A 206 8.64 12.24 4.27
C ASP A 206 8.25 11.14 3.28
N LEU A 207 9.23 10.64 2.51
CA LEU A 207 8.98 9.68 1.44
C LEU A 207 9.10 8.24 1.94
N PHE A 208 8.17 7.43 1.48
CA PHE A 208 8.11 5.99 1.73
C PHE A 208 7.95 5.22 0.43
N TYR A 209 8.41 3.97 0.44
CA TYR A 209 8.19 3.04 -0.65
C TYR A 209 7.83 1.66 -0.13
N THR A 210 7.10 0.90 -0.93
CA THR A 210 6.86 -0.52 -0.70
C THR A 210 7.99 -1.34 -1.28
N ASP A 211 8.44 -2.36 -0.56
CA ASP A 211 9.52 -3.25 -0.97
C ASP A 211 9.09 -4.72 -0.81
N ASN A 212 9.09 -5.48 -1.88
CA ASN A 212 8.54 -6.83 -1.89
C ASN A 212 9.47 -7.86 -1.26
N GLN A 213 8.89 -8.97 -0.78
CA GLN A 213 9.61 -10.11 -0.22
C GLN A 213 10.69 -10.61 -1.18
N GLY A 214 11.84 -11.02 -0.65
CA GLY A 214 12.94 -11.62 -1.39
C GLY A 214 14.26 -11.59 -0.64
N PRO A 215 15.43 -11.64 -1.34
CA PRO A 215 16.73 -11.48 -0.70
C PRO A 215 16.76 -10.21 0.18
N TRP A 216 17.15 -10.39 1.45
CA TRP A 216 17.23 -9.36 2.49
C TRP A 216 15.86 -8.75 2.93
N ASN A 217 14.78 -9.25 2.36
CA ASN A 217 13.40 -8.89 2.71
C ASN A 217 12.62 -10.14 3.12
N GLY A 218 12.49 -10.40 4.42
CA GLY A 218 11.79 -11.57 4.94
C GLY A 218 10.30 -11.60 4.59
N THR A 219 9.68 -10.43 4.45
CA THR A 219 8.29 -10.21 4.02
C THR A 219 8.22 -8.98 3.13
N CYS A 220 7.02 -8.51 2.75
CA CYS A 220 6.84 -7.19 2.15
C CYS A 220 6.91 -6.11 3.24
N TRP A 221 7.47 -4.94 2.88
CA TRP A 221 7.73 -3.85 3.81
C TRP A 221 7.29 -2.50 3.26
N LEU A 222 6.91 -1.60 4.15
CA LEU A 222 6.94 -0.15 3.90
C LEU A 222 8.21 0.40 4.54
N LYS A 223 9.03 1.11 3.76
CA LYS A 223 10.33 1.62 4.20
C LYS A 223 10.44 3.13 3.97
N HIS A 224 11.11 3.82 4.88
CA HIS A 224 11.38 5.25 4.81
C HIS A 224 12.60 5.51 3.92
N LEU A 225 12.45 6.37 2.91
CA LEU A 225 13.52 6.83 2.03
C LEU A 225 14.27 8.01 2.67
N LYS A 226 15.01 7.72 3.74
CA LYS A 226 15.82 8.72 4.44
C LYS A 226 17.06 9.06 3.62
N PRO A 227 17.32 10.36 3.29
CA PRO A 227 18.55 10.75 2.63
C PRO A 227 19.80 10.28 3.40
N GLY A 228 20.78 9.70 2.69
CA GLY A 228 21.97 9.10 3.29
C GLY A 228 21.75 7.71 3.91
N GLY A 229 20.51 7.18 3.86
CA GLY A 229 20.15 5.91 4.46
C GLY A 229 20.45 4.68 3.60
N PHE A 230 20.61 3.54 4.29
CA PHE A 230 20.67 2.20 3.72
C PHE A 230 19.46 1.40 4.22
N VAL A 231 18.60 0.92 3.31
CA VAL A 231 17.32 0.26 3.66
C VAL A 231 17.35 -1.26 3.58
N GLY A 232 18.54 -1.86 3.55
CA GLY A 232 18.73 -3.26 3.94
C GLY A 232 19.26 -4.22 2.87
N ASN A 233 19.18 -3.97 1.56
CA ASN A 233 19.75 -4.88 0.57
C ASN A 233 21.17 -4.43 0.14
N PRO A 234 22.25 -5.16 0.49
CA PRO A 234 23.61 -4.72 0.21
C PRO A 234 24.04 -4.86 -1.25
N THR A 235 23.27 -5.57 -2.09
CA THR A 235 23.67 -5.89 -3.47
C THR A 235 23.91 -4.64 -4.31
N GLY A 236 23.11 -3.57 -4.09
CA GLY A 236 23.29 -2.28 -4.76
C GLY A 236 24.40 -1.40 -4.19
N ASN A 237 25.07 -1.80 -3.08
CA ASN A 237 26.10 -0.96 -2.43
C ASN A 237 27.36 -0.76 -3.27
N ARG A 238 27.58 -1.55 -4.33
CA ARG A 238 28.66 -1.32 -5.30
C ARG A 238 28.61 0.08 -5.95
N TRP A 239 27.44 0.70 -6.04
CA TRP A 239 27.26 2.01 -6.66
C TRP A 239 27.67 3.21 -5.76
N TYR A 240 28.10 2.96 -4.50
CA TYR A 240 28.67 4.00 -3.65
C TYR A 240 29.89 4.69 -4.27
N GLU A 241 30.65 3.97 -5.13
CA GLU A 241 31.76 4.54 -5.92
C GLU A 241 31.34 5.70 -6.83
N LYS A 242 30.06 5.71 -7.26
CA LYS A 242 29.46 6.77 -8.11
C LYS A 242 28.58 7.76 -7.31
N ALA A 243 28.53 7.64 -5.99
CA ALA A 243 27.61 8.37 -5.11
C ALA A 243 28.39 9.09 -3.96
N ALA A 244 29.38 9.90 -4.32
CA ALA A 244 30.27 10.58 -3.34
C ALA A 244 29.50 11.43 -2.30
N ASN A 245 28.30 11.92 -2.65
CA ASN A 245 27.42 12.66 -1.75
C ASN A 245 26.81 11.81 -0.63
N MET A 246 26.87 10.47 -0.72
CA MET A 246 26.32 9.53 0.26
C MET A 246 27.30 9.19 1.40
N GLY A 247 28.53 9.68 1.31
CA GLY A 247 29.57 9.28 2.25
C GLY A 247 30.16 7.88 1.98
N PRO A 248 30.80 7.25 2.97
CA PRO A 248 31.41 5.94 2.79
C PRO A 248 30.34 4.85 2.59
N ARG A 249 30.71 3.81 1.83
CA ARG A 249 29.87 2.62 1.65
C ARG A 249 29.60 1.96 3.02
N PRO A 250 28.33 1.67 3.37
CA PRO A 250 27.98 0.92 4.57
C PRO A 250 28.63 -0.46 4.60
N LYS A 251 28.88 -0.98 5.79
CA LYS A 251 29.29 -2.38 5.96
C LYS A 251 28.22 -3.31 5.43
N ASP A 252 28.62 -4.41 4.79
CA ASP A 252 27.67 -5.45 4.39
C ASP A 252 27.12 -6.16 5.63
N PRO A 253 25.79 -6.35 5.72
CA PRO A 253 25.15 -7.03 6.83
C PRO A 253 25.49 -8.53 6.82
N THR A 254 25.43 -9.16 8.00
CA THR A 254 25.58 -10.60 8.14
C THR A 254 24.26 -11.30 7.74
N SER A 255 24.34 -12.27 6.84
CA SER A 255 23.17 -13.11 6.48
C SER A 255 22.80 -14.06 7.65
N ASN A 256 21.52 -14.47 7.70
CA ASN A 256 20.92 -15.28 8.78
C ASN A 256 20.92 -14.58 10.16
N SER A 257 20.84 -13.27 10.17
CA SER A 257 20.80 -12.41 11.35
C SER A 257 19.37 -11.90 11.65
N ARG A 258 19.27 -10.81 12.41
CA ARG A 258 18.02 -10.08 12.70
C ARG A 258 18.27 -8.61 12.43
N ILE A 259 17.24 -7.88 11.95
CA ILE A 259 17.34 -6.45 11.63
C ILE A 259 17.89 -5.61 12.80
N PRO A 260 17.45 -5.76 14.07
CA PRO A 260 18.01 -4.98 15.18
C PRO A 260 19.51 -5.22 15.41
N ILE A 261 19.97 -6.47 15.18
CA ILE A 261 21.37 -6.82 15.37
C ILE A 261 22.25 -6.15 14.31
N GLU A 262 21.82 -6.17 13.06
CA GLU A 262 22.59 -5.57 11.96
C GLU A 262 22.50 -4.03 11.98
N ARG A 263 21.36 -3.47 12.35
CA ARG A 263 21.17 -2.03 12.55
C ARG A 263 22.14 -1.46 13.61
N ALA A 264 22.40 -2.20 14.69
CA ALA A 264 23.36 -1.79 15.72
C ALA A 264 24.80 -1.70 15.22
N LYS A 265 25.13 -2.36 14.09
CA LYS A 265 26.49 -2.41 13.50
C LYS A 265 26.65 -1.47 12.31
N ILE A 266 25.54 -1.01 11.72
CA ILE A 266 25.47 -0.23 10.48
C ILE A 266 24.71 1.06 10.77
N PRO A 267 25.39 2.19 11.06
CA PRO A 267 24.74 3.43 11.47
C PRO A 267 23.75 4.00 10.44
N GLU A 268 24.00 3.75 9.15
CA GLU A 268 23.17 4.21 8.03
C GLU A 268 21.89 3.36 7.88
N PHE A 269 21.75 2.25 8.62
CA PHE A 269 20.63 1.32 8.46
C PHE A 269 19.31 1.95 8.91
N VAL A 270 18.39 2.12 7.97
CA VAL A 270 17.01 2.56 8.22
C VAL A 270 16.13 1.31 8.27
N PRO A 271 15.57 0.95 9.44
CA PRO A 271 14.75 -0.25 9.55
C PRO A 271 13.40 -0.06 8.82
N PRO A 272 12.76 -1.14 8.38
CA PRO A 272 11.41 -1.07 7.83
C PRO A 272 10.43 -0.46 8.83
N ALA A 273 9.59 0.46 8.37
CA ALA A 273 8.59 1.10 9.21
C ALA A 273 7.39 0.17 9.48
N ILE A 274 6.92 -0.54 8.45
CA ILE A 274 5.79 -1.47 8.54
C ILE A 274 6.13 -2.78 7.82
N GLY A 275 5.84 -3.90 8.47
CA GLY A 275 5.81 -5.22 7.85
C GLY A 275 4.39 -5.61 7.44
N PHE A 276 4.26 -6.09 6.20
CA PHE A 276 3.05 -6.73 5.71
C PHE A 276 3.27 -8.25 5.72
N PRO A 277 2.79 -8.99 6.74
CA PRO A 277 3.04 -10.42 6.84
C PRO A 277 2.61 -11.18 5.58
N TYR A 278 3.57 -11.90 4.98
CA TYR A 278 3.39 -12.61 3.72
C TYR A 278 2.25 -13.64 3.82
N ASN A 279 1.38 -13.70 2.83
CA ASN A 279 0.17 -14.55 2.80
C ASN A 279 -0.86 -14.25 3.91
N LYS A 280 -0.73 -13.14 4.66
CA LYS A 280 -1.69 -12.72 5.70
C LYS A 280 -2.20 -11.30 5.48
N MET A 281 -1.30 -10.36 5.16
CA MET A 281 -1.65 -8.98 4.87
C MET A 281 -1.36 -8.60 3.43
N GLY A 282 -0.25 -9.03 2.88
CA GLY A 282 0.15 -8.76 1.51
C GLY A 282 1.05 -9.86 0.97
N GLN A 283 1.25 -9.83 -0.35
CA GLN A 283 2.15 -10.72 -1.06
C GLN A 283 2.95 -9.98 -2.13
N SER A 284 2.40 -8.87 -2.65
CA SER A 284 3.04 -8.02 -3.64
C SER A 284 2.61 -6.57 -3.38
N ALA A 285 3.12 -5.98 -2.28
CA ALA A 285 2.80 -4.61 -1.89
C ALA A 285 3.21 -3.62 -2.99
N SER A 286 2.32 -2.68 -3.33
CA SER A 286 2.40 -1.84 -4.53
C SER A 286 2.18 -0.36 -4.24
N GLY A 287 1.36 0.34 -5.01
CA GLY A 287 1.11 1.77 -4.92
C GLY A 287 0.72 2.25 -3.53
N ILE A 288 1.08 3.48 -3.21
CA ILE A 288 0.84 4.11 -1.90
C ILE A 288 0.15 5.45 -2.11
N GLN A 289 -0.80 5.78 -1.23
CA GLN A 289 -1.38 7.13 -1.11
C GLN A 289 -1.56 7.55 0.33
N ASN A 290 -1.34 8.83 0.62
CA ASN A 290 -1.65 9.45 1.90
C ASN A 290 -3.05 10.07 1.87
N ASP A 291 -3.84 9.89 2.93
CA ASP A 291 -5.09 10.62 3.07
C ASP A 291 -4.86 12.06 3.54
N GLY A 292 -4.73 12.96 2.58
CA GLY A 292 -4.72 14.41 2.79
C GLY A 292 -6.05 15.08 2.44
N THR A 293 -7.18 14.33 2.39
CA THR A 293 -8.46 14.84 1.86
C THR A 293 -9.27 15.68 2.84
N ALA A 294 -8.77 15.91 4.06
CA ALA A 294 -9.47 16.60 5.14
C ALA A 294 -10.83 15.94 5.49
N GLY A 295 -10.85 14.59 5.56
CA GLY A 295 -11.99 13.77 5.95
C GLY A 295 -12.98 13.43 4.83
N LYS A 296 -12.69 13.80 3.59
CA LYS A 296 -13.60 13.46 2.48
C LYS A 296 -13.48 11.99 2.05
N PHE A 297 -12.36 11.33 2.38
CA PHE A 297 -12.18 9.89 2.19
C PHE A 297 -12.51 9.08 3.47
N GLY A 298 -13.08 9.71 4.49
CA GLY A 298 -13.53 9.07 5.72
C GLY A 298 -12.67 9.39 6.95
N PRO A 299 -12.67 8.53 7.98
CA PRO A 299 -12.10 8.87 9.29
C PRO A 299 -10.57 8.71 9.38
N PHE A 300 -9.89 8.21 8.34
CA PHE A 300 -8.49 7.77 8.42
C PHE A 300 -7.49 8.83 7.92
N GLN A 301 -7.71 10.09 8.27
CA GLN A 301 -6.83 11.21 7.88
C GLN A 301 -5.38 10.97 8.28
N ASN A 302 -4.46 11.40 7.41
CA ASN A 302 -3.01 11.29 7.59
C ASN A 302 -2.46 9.86 7.61
N GLN A 303 -3.30 8.85 7.40
CA GLN A 303 -2.87 7.47 7.24
C GLN A 303 -2.53 7.16 5.78
N LEU A 304 -1.73 6.12 5.57
CA LEU A 304 -1.39 5.67 4.23
C LEU A 304 -2.30 4.51 3.81
N PHE A 305 -2.62 4.47 2.51
CA PHE A 305 -3.27 3.36 1.85
C PHE A 305 -2.29 2.70 0.90
N VAL A 306 -2.18 1.37 0.98
CA VAL A 306 -1.18 0.57 0.26
C VAL A 306 -1.86 -0.53 -0.52
N GLY A 307 -1.64 -0.57 -1.83
CA GLY A 307 -2.15 -1.63 -2.69
C GLY A 307 -1.40 -2.95 -2.53
N ASP A 308 -2.03 -4.04 -2.91
CA ASP A 308 -1.39 -5.35 -3.10
C ASP A 308 -1.83 -5.97 -4.42
N GLN A 309 -0.87 -6.21 -5.32
CA GLN A 309 -1.16 -6.73 -6.66
C GLN A 309 -1.71 -8.16 -6.59
N THR A 310 -1.07 -9.05 -5.85
CA THR A 310 -1.47 -10.46 -5.81
C THR A 310 -2.84 -10.65 -5.17
N TRP A 311 -3.12 -9.93 -4.10
CA TRP A 311 -4.39 -10.09 -3.36
C TRP A 311 -5.51 -9.20 -3.88
N SER A 312 -5.22 -8.28 -4.79
CA SER A 312 -6.22 -7.32 -5.33
C SER A 312 -6.93 -6.57 -4.21
N THR A 313 -6.14 -6.01 -3.29
CA THR A 313 -6.64 -5.32 -2.09
C THR A 313 -5.93 -3.99 -1.88
N VAL A 314 -6.52 -3.16 -1.02
CA VAL A 314 -5.89 -2.00 -0.40
C VAL A 314 -5.82 -2.23 1.10
N MET A 315 -4.65 -2.05 1.67
CA MET A 315 -4.36 -2.09 3.10
C MET A 315 -4.29 -0.67 3.65
N ARG A 316 -4.53 -0.49 4.95
CA ARG A 316 -4.38 0.79 5.64
C ARG A 316 -3.19 0.75 6.59
N VAL A 317 -2.47 1.86 6.71
CA VAL A 317 -1.25 1.99 7.52
C VAL A 317 -1.32 3.23 8.39
N TYR A 318 -1.11 3.05 9.68
CA TYR A 318 -0.82 4.10 10.65
C TYR A 318 0.69 4.15 10.93
N LEU A 319 1.28 5.33 10.87
CA LEU A 319 2.69 5.59 11.16
C LEU A 319 2.86 6.51 12.36
N GLU A 320 3.81 6.18 13.22
CA GLU A 320 4.32 7.08 14.26
C GLU A 320 5.85 7.13 14.27
N GLN A 321 6.40 8.17 14.85
CA GLN A 321 7.84 8.28 15.11
C GLN A 321 8.12 8.07 16.59
N VAL A 322 9.02 7.14 16.90
CA VAL A 322 9.55 6.95 18.25
C VAL A 322 11.06 7.08 18.19
N ASN A 323 11.64 7.95 19.00
CA ASN A 323 13.07 8.26 19.01
C ASN A 323 13.63 8.60 17.61
N GLY A 324 12.84 9.26 16.76
CA GLY A 324 13.21 9.64 15.39
C GLY A 324 13.18 8.51 14.36
N VAL A 325 12.60 7.36 14.71
CA VAL A 325 12.46 6.19 13.83
C VAL A 325 10.98 5.95 13.54
N TYR A 326 10.64 5.76 12.26
CA TYR A 326 9.29 5.41 11.86
C TYR A 326 8.98 3.94 12.16
N GLN A 327 7.78 3.73 12.65
CA GLN A 327 7.15 2.44 12.94
C GLN A 327 5.63 2.61 12.96
N GLY A 328 4.87 1.56 13.27
CA GLY A 328 3.42 1.65 13.35
C GLY A 328 2.71 0.36 12.97
N ALA A 329 1.45 0.46 12.59
CA ALA A 329 0.59 -0.68 12.33
C ALA A 329 0.00 -0.69 10.92
N CYS A 330 -0.23 -1.89 10.37
CA CYS A 330 -1.07 -2.08 9.20
C CYS A 330 -2.34 -2.85 9.55
N PHE A 331 -3.40 -2.56 8.79
CA PHE A 331 -4.74 -3.08 8.95
C PHE A 331 -5.30 -3.49 7.59
N PRO A 332 -6.18 -4.51 7.48
CA PRO A 332 -7.00 -4.70 6.30
C PRO A 332 -7.86 -3.47 6.06
N PHE A 333 -8.24 -3.22 4.81
CA PHE A 333 -9.11 -2.08 4.51
C PHE A 333 -10.17 -2.41 3.45
N ARG A 334 -9.76 -2.78 2.21
CA ARG A 334 -10.71 -3.07 1.14
C ARG A 334 -10.20 -4.15 0.21
N GLU A 335 -10.97 -5.22 0.06
CA GLU A 335 -10.73 -6.28 -0.92
C GLU A 335 -11.80 -6.27 -2.04
N GLY A 336 -11.65 -7.16 -3.04
CA GLY A 336 -12.65 -7.34 -4.10
C GLY A 336 -12.45 -6.44 -5.31
N PHE A 337 -11.22 -5.98 -5.57
CA PHE A 337 -10.87 -5.33 -6.84
C PHE A 337 -10.80 -6.37 -7.97
N ASP A 338 -11.19 -5.93 -9.18
CA ASP A 338 -11.29 -6.79 -10.37
C ASP A 338 -9.95 -7.31 -10.89
N SER A 339 -8.85 -6.62 -10.57
CA SER A 339 -7.48 -6.97 -10.97
C SER A 339 -6.48 -6.68 -9.86
N GLY A 340 -5.23 -7.09 -10.05
CA GLY A 340 -4.16 -6.83 -9.08
C GLY A 340 -3.91 -5.35 -8.87
N THR A 341 -4.13 -4.84 -7.67
CA THR A 341 -3.97 -3.41 -7.34
C THR A 341 -2.51 -3.01 -7.46
N LEU A 342 -2.16 -2.23 -8.50
CA LEU A 342 -0.79 -1.76 -8.73
C LEU A 342 -0.63 -0.27 -8.43
N SER A 343 -1.46 0.59 -9.00
CA SER A 343 -1.37 2.04 -8.82
C SER A 343 -2.56 2.60 -8.06
N LEU A 344 -2.30 3.54 -7.17
CA LEU A 344 -3.30 4.27 -6.39
C LEU A 344 -3.12 5.77 -6.61
N GLU A 345 -4.23 6.50 -6.70
CA GLU A 345 -4.22 7.97 -6.67
C GLU A 345 -5.45 8.47 -5.92
N LEU A 346 -5.24 9.24 -4.85
CA LEU A 346 -6.31 9.80 -4.02
C LEU A 346 -6.50 11.28 -4.33
N ALA A 347 -7.63 11.59 -4.93
CA ALA A 347 -8.00 12.96 -5.27
C ALA A 347 -8.46 13.75 -4.02
N SER A 348 -8.32 15.07 -4.09
CA SER A 348 -8.68 15.98 -2.98
C SER A 348 -10.18 16.03 -2.65
N ASP A 349 -11.03 15.47 -3.51
CA ASP A 349 -12.49 15.34 -3.26
C ASP A 349 -12.85 14.06 -2.50
N GLY A 350 -11.87 13.16 -2.24
CA GLY A 350 -12.07 11.88 -1.57
C GLY A 350 -12.31 10.71 -2.53
N THR A 351 -12.09 10.86 -3.83
CA THR A 351 -12.14 9.75 -4.77
C THR A 351 -10.76 9.10 -4.87
N MET A 352 -10.65 7.82 -4.53
CA MET A 352 -9.42 7.03 -4.76
C MET A 352 -9.55 6.25 -6.06
N PHE A 353 -8.70 6.54 -7.02
CA PHE A 353 -8.54 5.75 -8.23
C PHE A 353 -7.59 4.59 -7.99
N VAL A 354 -7.95 3.42 -8.52
CA VAL A 354 -7.23 2.17 -8.37
C VAL A 354 -6.99 1.57 -9.75
N GLY A 355 -5.75 1.53 -10.15
CA GLY A 355 -5.29 0.92 -11.39
C GLY A 355 -4.80 -0.49 -11.14
N GLY A 356 -5.31 -1.44 -11.92
CA GLY A 356 -5.03 -2.86 -11.75
C GLY A 356 -4.35 -3.49 -12.95
N THR A 357 -3.51 -4.49 -12.67
CA THR A 357 -2.90 -5.40 -13.65
C THR A 357 -2.54 -6.73 -13.00
N ASP A 358 -2.67 -7.84 -13.75
CA ASP A 358 -2.16 -9.17 -13.37
C ASP A 358 -0.81 -9.48 -14.05
N ARG A 359 -0.25 -8.53 -14.80
CA ARG A 359 0.99 -8.72 -15.56
C ARG A 359 2.18 -8.99 -14.64
N GLY A 360 2.83 -10.11 -14.88
CA GLY A 360 4.00 -10.55 -14.13
C GLY A 360 3.68 -11.39 -12.89
N TRP A 361 2.52 -11.20 -12.26
CA TRP A 361 2.08 -11.94 -11.07
C TRP A 361 0.57 -12.19 -11.12
N GLY A 362 0.15 -13.40 -10.85
CA GLY A 362 -1.29 -13.70 -10.78
C GLY A 362 -1.99 -12.83 -9.74
N ALA A 363 -3.19 -12.37 -10.06
CA ALA A 363 -4.02 -11.55 -9.19
C ALA A 363 -5.32 -12.26 -8.81
N ARG A 364 -5.76 -12.07 -7.58
CA ARG A 364 -7.01 -12.69 -7.08
C ARG A 364 -8.24 -12.16 -7.82
N GLY A 365 -8.24 -10.90 -8.28
CA GLY A 365 -9.34 -10.28 -9.00
C GLY A 365 -9.69 -10.91 -10.34
N GLY A 366 -8.76 -11.64 -10.97
CA GLY A 366 -9.01 -12.49 -12.14
C GLY A 366 -9.13 -11.78 -13.49
N LYS A 367 -9.25 -10.44 -13.53
CA LYS A 367 -9.17 -9.67 -14.79
C LYS A 367 -7.73 -9.25 -15.07
N PRO A 368 -7.31 -9.23 -16.36
CA PRO A 368 -5.94 -8.84 -16.72
C PRO A 368 -5.62 -7.38 -16.35
N PHE A 369 -6.61 -6.52 -16.35
CA PHE A 369 -6.50 -5.13 -15.91
C PHE A 369 -7.87 -4.57 -15.54
N ALA A 370 -7.87 -3.51 -14.73
CA ALA A 370 -9.06 -2.73 -14.40
C ALA A 370 -8.68 -1.29 -14.03
N LEU A 371 -9.59 -0.36 -14.27
CA LEU A 371 -9.55 0.99 -13.69
C LEU A 371 -10.80 1.17 -12.84
N GLN A 372 -10.59 1.29 -11.53
CA GLN A 372 -11.67 1.35 -10.57
C GLN A 372 -11.53 2.57 -9.67
N ARG A 373 -12.57 2.92 -8.98
CA ARG A 373 -12.54 3.97 -7.98
C ARG A 373 -13.26 3.54 -6.73
N LEU A 374 -12.80 4.07 -5.62
CA LEU A 374 -13.28 3.83 -4.27
C LEU A 374 -13.71 5.18 -3.69
N ASN A 375 -14.91 5.26 -3.18
CA ASN A 375 -15.44 6.46 -2.53
C ASN A 375 -15.98 6.10 -1.14
N TRP A 376 -15.80 6.99 -0.17
CA TRP A 376 -16.45 6.83 1.11
C TRP A 376 -17.96 7.07 1.01
N SER A 377 -18.76 6.17 1.56
CA SER A 377 -20.22 6.26 1.53
C SER A 377 -20.82 7.30 2.50
N GLY A 378 -19.98 7.91 3.35
CA GLY A 378 -20.41 8.76 4.46
C GLY A 378 -20.71 8.00 5.76
N LYS A 379 -20.68 6.66 5.73
CA LYS A 379 -20.85 5.83 6.93
C LYS A 379 -19.48 5.51 7.53
N THR A 380 -19.33 5.65 8.84
CA THR A 380 -18.10 5.28 9.55
C THR A 380 -18.14 3.80 9.93
N PRO A 381 -17.16 2.96 9.50
CA PRO A 381 -17.04 1.60 10.00
C PRO A 381 -16.54 1.62 11.46
N PHE A 382 -16.93 0.62 12.26
CA PHE A 382 -16.30 0.42 13.56
C PHE A 382 -14.97 -0.31 13.37
N GLU A 383 -13.86 0.40 13.63
CA GLU A 383 -12.49 -0.02 13.34
C GLU A 383 -11.52 0.37 14.46
N ILE A 384 -10.38 -0.35 14.52
CA ILE A 384 -9.18 0.21 15.15
C ILE A 384 -8.77 1.41 14.29
N HIS A 385 -8.75 2.61 14.87
CA HIS A 385 -8.34 3.81 14.17
C HIS A 385 -6.81 3.92 14.10
N GLU A 386 -6.14 3.79 15.25
CA GLU A 386 -4.68 3.82 15.41
C GLU A 386 -4.24 2.80 16.45
N MET A 387 -2.97 2.39 16.37
CA MET A 387 -2.30 1.55 17.36
C MET A 387 -0.96 2.19 17.68
N HIS A 388 -0.83 2.69 18.91
CA HIS A 388 0.36 3.37 19.41
C HIS A 388 1.15 2.46 20.34
N VAL A 389 2.48 2.48 20.24
CA VAL A 389 3.33 1.86 21.24
C VAL A 389 3.42 2.75 22.49
N LYS A 390 3.48 2.12 23.64
CA LYS A 390 3.72 2.73 24.95
C LYS A 390 4.91 2.02 25.63
N PRO A 391 5.49 2.54 26.71
CA PRO A 391 6.65 1.91 27.34
C PRO A 391 6.43 0.44 27.77
N ASP A 392 5.19 0.03 28.04
CA ASP A 392 4.83 -1.29 28.58
C ASP A 392 3.66 -1.96 27.82
N GLY A 393 3.51 -1.68 26.52
CA GLY A 393 2.46 -2.29 25.70
C GLY A 393 1.93 -1.37 24.62
N PHE A 394 0.61 -1.40 24.35
CA PHE A 394 -0.02 -0.64 23.25
C PHE A 394 -1.25 0.13 23.71
N GLU A 395 -1.56 1.20 23.00
CA GLU A 395 -2.83 1.90 23.07
C GLU A 395 -3.53 1.84 21.72
N LEU A 396 -4.76 1.39 21.71
CA LEU A 396 -5.61 1.37 20.54
C LEU A 396 -6.58 2.55 20.62
N THR A 397 -6.77 3.27 19.54
CA THR A 397 -7.91 4.17 19.38
C THR A 397 -8.93 3.55 18.43
N PHE A 398 -10.18 3.97 18.51
CA PHE A 398 -11.27 3.41 17.71
C PHE A 398 -12.06 4.52 17.01
N THR A 399 -12.61 4.21 15.84
CA THR A 399 -13.44 5.15 15.08
C THR A 399 -14.74 5.53 15.79
N GLU A 400 -15.21 4.66 16.69
CA GLU A 400 -16.39 4.87 17.54
C GLU A 400 -16.11 4.41 18.98
N PRO A 401 -16.89 4.88 19.97
CA PRO A 401 -16.73 4.39 21.33
C PRO A 401 -16.97 2.88 21.45
N VAL A 402 -16.10 2.20 22.17
CA VAL A 402 -16.22 0.78 22.50
C VAL A 402 -17.20 0.56 23.65
N ASP A 403 -17.76 -0.64 23.74
CA ASP A 403 -18.45 -1.12 24.93
C ASP A 403 -17.44 -1.54 26.00
N PRO A 404 -17.40 -0.89 27.17
CA PRO A 404 -16.41 -1.17 28.21
C PRO A 404 -16.46 -2.61 28.75
N GLU A 405 -17.65 -3.26 28.74
CA GLU A 405 -17.78 -4.63 29.24
C GLU A 405 -17.08 -5.64 28.33
N THR A 406 -17.10 -5.42 27.03
CA THR A 406 -16.41 -6.28 26.06
C THR A 406 -14.96 -5.86 25.87
N ALA A 407 -14.68 -4.58 25.71
CA ALA A 407 -13.35 -4.07 25.44
C ALA A 407 -12.41 -4.10 26.66
N GLY A 408 -12.95 -4.13 27.91
CA GLY A 408 -12.17 -4.22 29.13
C GLY A 408 -11.70 -5.63 29.50
N LYS A 409 -12.11 -6.66 28.75
CA LYS A 409 -11.74 -8.07 29.04
C LYS A 409 -10.48 -8.48 28.29
N VAL A 410 -9.54 -9.11 28.99
CA VAL A 410 -8.30 -9.66 28.39
C VAL A 410 -8.65 -10.69 27.29
N GLU A 411 -9.67 -11.51 27.51
CA GLU A 411 -10.11 -12.56 26.59
C GLU A 411 -10.65 -12.02 25.25
N SER A 412 -10.97 -10.74 25.17
CA SER A 412 -11.37 -10.08 23.93
C SER A 412 -10.23 -9.91 22.93
N TYR A 413 -9.00 -10.13 23.37
CA TYR A 413 -7.79 -9.88 22.58
C TYR A 413 -6.95 -11.15 22.48
N GLN A 414 -6.54 -11.49 21.25
CA GLN A 414 -5.48 -12.46 21.01
C GLN A 414 -4.23 -11.70 20.60
N PHE A 415 -3.09 -12.04 21.19
CA PHE A 415 -1.83 -11.34 20.98
C PHE A 415 -0.69 -12.32 20.73
N ARG A 416 0.09 -12.07 19.69
CA ARG A 416 1.25 -12.87 19.29
C ARG A 416 2.32 -11.95 18.71
N THR A 417 3.59 -12.32 18.85
CA THR A 417 4.70 -11.58 18.23
C THR A 417 5.65 -12.53 17.54
N PHE A 418 6.26 -12.09 16.45
CA PHE A 418 7.22 -12.84 15.64
C PHE A 418 8.11 -11.87 14.83
N THR A 419 9.19 -12.41 14.27
CA THR A 419 10.07 -11.67 13.37
C THR A 419 10.43 -12.51 12.15
N TYR A 420 11.33 -11.99 11.32
CA TYR A 420 11.83 -12.65 10.13
C TYR A 420 13.36 -12.75 10.18
N ILE A 421 13.92 -13.79 9.54
CA ILE A 421 15.35 -13.91 9.34
C ILE A 421 15.76 -12.85 8.31
N TYR A 422 16.75 -12.04 8.67
CA TYR A 422 17.39 -11.10 7.76
C TYR A 422 18.53 -11.80 7.05
N GLN A 423 18.35 -12.16 5.76
CA GLN A 423 19.23 -13.08 5.04
C GLN A 423 19.29 -12.81 3.54
N ALA A 424 20.40 -13.27 2.91
CA ALA A 424 20.60 -13.21 1.47
C ALA A 424 19.67 -14.14 0.67
N ASN A 425 19.11 -15.18 1.32
CA ASN A 425 18.12 -16.05 0.70
C ASN A 425 16.78 -15.33 0.51
N TYR A 426 15.94 -15.86 -0.38
CA TYR A 426 14.65 -15.31 -0.71
C TYR A 426 13.65 -15.48 0.44
N GLY A 427 13.13 -14.37 0.97
CA GLY A 427 12.09 -14.35 2.00
C GLY A 427 12.53 -14.99 3.32
N SER A 428 11.58 -15.17 4.22
CA SER A 428 11.77 -15.87 5.49
C SER A 428 10.43 -16.39 6.00
N PRO A 429 10.40 -17.56 6.68
CA PRO A 429 9.26 -17.88 7.54
C PRO A 429 9.20 -16.92 8.73
N GLU A 430 8.05 -16.89 9.39
CA GLU A 430 7.94 -16.27 10.71
C GLU A 430 8.75 -17.09 11.71
N VAL A 431 9.64 -16.42 12.44
CA VAL A 431 10.53 -17.03 13.44
C VAL A 431 10.45 -16.30 14.77
N ASP A 432 11.04 -16.87 15.81
CA ASP A 432 11.09 -16.31 17.17
C ASP A 432 9.68 -15.94 17.68
N ALA A 433 8.68 -16.73 17.28
CA ALA A 433 7.30 -16.48 17.63
C ALA A 433 7.04 -16.74 19.13
N THR A 434 6.38 -15.79 19.79
CA THR A 434 5.94 -15.90 21.17
C THR A 434 4.51 -15.39 21.33
N THR A 435 3.87 -15.73 22.44
CA THR A 435 2.52 -15.28 22.82
C THR A 435 2.59 -14.64 24.21
N PRO A 436 3.11 -13.41 24.33
CA PRO A 436 3.16 -12.74 25.62
C PRO A 436 1.73 -12.55 26.16
N PRO A 437 1.52 -12.73 27.47
CA PRO A 437 0.21 -12.48 28.07
C PRO A 437 -0.10 -10.98 28.04
N ILE A 438 -1.38 -10.65 27.85
CA ILE A 438 -1.90 -9.32 28.13
C ILE A 438 -2.14 -9.27 29.66
N GLU A 439 -1.37 -8.47 30.37
CA GLU A 439 -1.40 -8.37 31.83
C GLU A 439 -2.64 -7.62 32.33
N SER A 440 -3.03 -6.57 31.61
CA SER A 440 -4.20 -5.76 31.92
C SER A 440 -4.73 -5.03 30.70
N VAL A 441 -6.02 -4.71 30.77
CA VAL A 441 -6.73 -3.90 29.77
C VAL A 441 -7.44 -2.76 30.50
N THR A 442 -7.28 -1.53 30.03
CA THR A 442 -7.94 -0.35 30.58
C THR A 442 -8.63 0.42 29.47
N VAL A 443 -9.94 0.61 29.61
CA VAL A 443 -10.74 1.43 28.68
C VAL A 443 -10.76 2.87 29.20
N ALA A 444 -10.48 3.83 28.33
CA ALA A 444 -10.57 5.25 28.67
C ALA A 444 -12.02 5.66 28.97
N ALA A 445 -12.20 6.72 29.77
CA ALA A 445 -13.51 7.16 30.22
C ALA A 445 -14.47 7.55 29.07
N ASP A 446 -13.94 8.04 27.96
CA ASP A 446 -14.70 8.39 26.76
C ASP A 446 -15.03 7.17 25.86
N GLY A 447 -14.48 5.99 26.22
CA GLY A 447 -14.64 4.77 25.44
C GLY A 447 -13.90 4.76 24.10
N ARG A 448 -13.08 5.77 23.79
CA ARG A 448 -12.45 5.87 22.46
C ARG A 448 -11.05 5.27 22.38
N SER A 449 -10.46 4.94 23.51
CA SER A 449 -9.18 4.23 23.53
C SER A 449 -9.13 3.11 24.54
N VAL A 450 -8.25 2.15 24.26
CA VAL A 450 -7.99 0.98 25.12
C VAL A 450 -6.49 0.81 25.28
N ARG A 451 -6.03 0.75 26.50
CA ARG A 451 -4.65 0.51 26.88
C ARG A 451 -4.44 -0.98 27.18
N LEU A 452 -3.53 -1.61 26.45
CA LEU A 452 -3.11 -3.00 26.66
C LEU A 452 -1.71 -3.01 27.27
N LYS A 453 -1.55 -3.62 28.44
CA LYS A 453 -0.24 -3.85 29.04
C LYS A 453 0.25 -5.27 28.70
N THR A 454 1.43 -5.36 28.06
CA THR A 454 2.01 -6.63 27.61
C THR A 454 3.50 -6.44 27.34
N ALA A 455 4.27 -7.54 27.32
CA ALA A 455 5.69 -7.50 26.97
C ALA A 455 5.89 -7.12 25.50
N LEU A 456 6.92 -6.30 25.25
CA LEU A 456 7.30 -5.81 23.94
C LEU A 456 8.61 -6.43 23.45
N ASN A 457 8.67 -6.89 22.21
CA ASN A 457 9.85 -7.47 21.57
C ASN A 457 10.35 -6.57 20.44
N LEU A 458 11.49 -5.90 20.63
CA LEU A 458 12.11 -5.05 19.62
C LEU A 458 12.44 -5.84 18.34
N GLY A 459 12.15 -5.26 17.17
CA GLY A 459 12.38 -5.87 15.86
C GLY A 459 11.36 -6.94 15.49
N HIS A 460 10.28 -7.08 16.27
CA HIS A 460 9.17 -7.98 15.97
C HIS A 460 7.97 -7.26 15.37
N LEU A 461 7.15 -8.03 14.67
CA LEU A 461 5.78 -7.68 14.35
C LEU A 461 4.88 -8.22 15.49
N HIS A 462 3.95 -7.39 15.94
CA HIS A 462 3.00 -7.71 17.00
C HIS A 462 1.61 -7.87 16.36
N GLU A 463 1.14 -9.09 16.25
CA GLU A 463 -0.19 -9.44 15.73
C GLU A 463 -1.21 -9.31 16.86
N LEU A 464 -2.22 -8.48 16.66
CA LEU A 464 -3.31 -8.26 17.58
C LEU A 464 -4.65 -8.58 16.91
N LYS A 465 -5.47 -9.43 17.53
CA LYS A 465 -6.81 -9.78 17.08
C LYS A 465 -7.85 -9.47 18.17
N PRO A 466 -8.44 -8.27 18.20
CA PRO A 466 -9.45 -7.87 19.18
C PRO A 466 -10.85 -8.37 18.79
N THR A 467 -11.02 -9.67 18.60
CA THR A 467 -12.25 -10.30 18.09
C THR A 467 -13.44 -10.21 19.04
N GLY A 468 -13.17 -10.05 20.35
CA GLY A 468 -14.20 -9.89 21.38
C GLY A 468 -14.72 -8.46 21.52
N VAL A 469 -14.02 -7.45 21.01
CA VAL A 469 -14.37 -6.04 21.17
C VAL A 469 -15.63 -5.69 20.37
N ARG A 470 -16.54 -4.93 21.02
CA ARG A 470 -17.77 -4.38 20.39
C ARG A 470 -17.80 -2.87 20.54
N SER A 471 -18.45 -2.19 19.61
CA SER A 471 -18.81 -0.78 19.81
C SER A 471 -19.90 -0.64 20.88
N LYS A 472 -20.11 0.56 21.39
CA LYS A 472 -21.17 0.87 22.33
C LYS A 472 -22.58 0.50 21.81
N SER A 473 -22.74 0.41 20.49
CA SER A 473 -23.98 -0.06 19.85
C SER A 473 -24.01 -1.57 19.58
N GLY A 474 -23.01 -2.34 20.07
CA GLY A 474 -22.93 -3.81 19.95
C GLY A 474 -22.33 -4.31 18.62
N ARG A 475 -21.87 -3.44 17.71
CA ARG A 475 -21.29 -3.84 16.44
C ARG A 475 -19.91 -4.46 16.63
N PRO A 476 -19.53 -5.55 15.93
CA PRO A 476 -18.15 -6.03 15.89
C PRO A 476 -17.28 -5.09 15.08
N LEU A 477 -15.96 -5.15 15.30
CA LEU A 477 -14.98 -4.53 14.38
C LEU A 477 -15.15 -5.09 12.98
N LEU A 478 -15.13 -4.22 11.97
CA LEU A 478 -15.13 -4.64 10.57
C LEU A 478 -13.85 -5.43 10.26
N HIS A 479 -12.69 -4.98 10.76
CA HIS A 479 -11.40 -5.68 10.63
C HIS A 479 -10.76 -5.88 12.02
N PRO A 480 -11.03 -7.01 12.69
CA PRO A 480 -10.44 -7.29 14.01
C PRO A 480 -9.01 -7.83 13.87
N LEU A 481 -8.10 -7.08 13.24
CA LEU A 481 -6.73 -7.49 12.97
C LEU A 481 -5.83 -6.26 12.82
N ALA A 482 -4.69 -6.28 13.49
CA ALA A 482 -3.60 -5.33 13.34
C ALA A 482 -2.25 -6.03 13.43
N TYR A 483 -1.26 -5.55 12.67
CA TYR A 483 0.14 -5.93 12.79
C TYR A 483 0.97 -4.69 13.05
N TYR A 484 1.56 -4.58 14.24
CA TYR A 484 2.43 -3.47 14.62
C TYR A 484 3.89 -3.87 14.48
N THR A 485 4.68 -3.10 13.72
CA THR A 485 6.13 -3.26 13.58
C THR A 485 6.84 -2.42 14.63
N LEU A 486 7.60 -3.04 15.53
CA LEU A 486 8.23 -2.38 16.67
C LEU A 486 9.73 -2.22 16.45
N ASN A 487 10.19 -1.00 16.23
CA ASN A 487 11.61 -0.65 16.07
C ASN A 487 12.20 0.03 17.32
N GLU A 488 11.39 0.80 18.04
CA GLU A 488 11.78 1.58 19.22
C GLU A 488 10.66 1.53 20.28
N ILE A 489 11.05 1.55 21.55
CA ILE A 489 10.12 1.68 22.68
C ILE A 489 10.24 3.12 23.20
N PRO A 490 9.13 3.86 23.37
CA PRO A 490 9.16 5.19 23.95
C PRO A 490 9.62 5.14 25.43
N ARG A 491 10.28 6.18 25.86
CA ARG A 491 10.76 6.33 27.26
C ARG A 491 9.64 6.78 28.19
#